data_95fd67e3d34cf08628b5cae51859d8bb
#
_entry.id   95fd67e3d34cf08628b5cae51859d8bb
#
_cell.length_a   1.000
_cell.length_b   1.000
_cell.length_c   1.000
_cell.angle_alpha   90.00
_cell.angle_beta   90.00
_cell.angle_gamma   90.00
#
_symmetry.space_group_name_H-M   'P 1'
#
loop_
_entity.id
_entity.type
_entity.pdbx_description
1 polymer ?
#
loop_
_entity_poly.entity_id
_entity_poly.type
_entity_poly.pdbx_seq_one_letter_code
_entity_poly.pdbx_strand_id
1 'polypeptide(L)'
;TKFGNYATSPVRYKFTNISVGEKNRAQNCLTVSNIKLDDVFSDVFGKSGSAIMDMLSVCPNGDFNVASIVDSKCKTPISKIQAAVDGFICPEQMSKLGIIRSHLNSVYEARAKIDALISSLAENFRPQVDLVSSVPGIQTASAVTIISEIGVDMSVFPTAKHLCSWAGLVPQNNESAGKKKTTRISRAGAYIKPLLVQCAWAAVKSKNKHPEVYNRYSALKK
;
A
#
# COMPACT_ATOMS: atom_id res chain seq x y z
N THR A 1 2.12 -29.38 4.66
CA THR A 1 2.99 -28.57 3.77
C THR A 1 2.78 -27.10 4.10
N LYS A 2 3.78 -26.46 4.72
CA LYS A 2 3.65 -25.10 5.26
C LYS A 2 3.83 -24.08 4.12
N PHE A 3 2.74 -23.53 3.59
CA PHE A 3 2.78 -22.33 2.75
C PHE A 3 3.41 -21.15 3.54
N GLY A 4 3.22 -21.11 4.87
CA GLY A 4 3.75 -20.10 5.77
C GLY A 4 5.28 -20.07 5.98
N ASN A 5 6.05 -21.00 5.42
CA ASN A 5 7.52 -20.91 5.44
C ASN A 5 8.10 -20.05 4.31
N TYR A 6 7.28 -19.62 3.36
CA TYR A 6 7.71 -18.69 2.32
C TYR A 6 7.48 -17.26 2.80
N ALA A 7 8.47 -16.69 3.45
CA ALA A 7 8.46 -15.30 3.97
C ALA A 7 8.38 -14.22 2.87
N THR A 8 7.55 -14.47 1.85
CA THR A 8 7.41 -13.59 0.68
C THR A 8 6.56 -12.36 0.98
N SER A 9 5.51 -12.50 1.81
CA SER A 9 4.63 -11.37 2.20
C SER A 9 5.37 -10.31 3.00
N PRO A 10 6.20 -10.65 4.02
CA PRO A 10 7.05 -9.67 4.69
C PRO A 10 8.04 -8.97 3.76
N VAL A 11 8.64 -9.71 2.80
CA VAL A 11 9.56 -9.13 1.81
C VAL A 11 8.83 -8.15 0.91
N ARG A 12 7.66 -8.53 0.38
CA ARG A 12 6.80 -7.66 -0.42
C ARG A 12 6.44 -6.37 0.31
N TYR A 13 6.08 -6.46 1.59
CA TYR A 13 5.80 -5.30 2.44
C TYR A 13 7.02 -4.38 2.60
N LYS A 14 8.21 -4.95 2.79
CA LYS A 14 9.46 -4.18 2.85
C LYS A 14 9.73 -3.41 1.56
N PHE A 15 9.57 -4.03 0.38
CA PHE A 15 9.70 -3.34 -0.91
C PHE A 15 8.68 -2.21 -1.07
N THR A 16 7.47 -2.39 -0.58
CA THR A 16 6.46 -1.31 -0.56
C THR A 16 6.95 -0.13 0.28
N ASN A 17 7.48 -0.37 1.48
CA ASN A 17 7.99 0.69 2.35
C ASN A 17 9.23 1.39 1.76
N ILE A 18 10.13 0.62 1.13
CA ILE A 18 11.29 1.19 0.43
C ILE A 18 10.81 2.12 -0.69
N SER A 19 9.83 1.67 -1.51
CA SER A 19 9.31 2.51 -2.60
C SER A 19 8.65 3.79 -2.11
N VAL A 20 7.94 3.76 -0.99
CA VAL A 20 7.39 4.97 -0.34
C VAL A 20 8.51 5.89 0.14
N GLY A 21 9.56 5.33 0.74
CA GLY A 21 10.73 6.10 1.16
C GLY A 21 11.43 6.81 -0.01
N GLU A 22 11.60 6.11 -1.15
CA GLU A 22 12.20 6.70 -2.35
C GLU A 22 11.30 7.79 -2.98
N LYS A 23 9.98 7.56 -3.02
CA LYS A 23 9.03 8.58 -3.47
C LYS A 23 9.14 9.86 -2.63
N ASN A 24 9.21 9.73 -1.29
CA ASN A 24 9.36 10.88 -0.41
C ASN A 24 10.69 11.61 -0.62
N ARG A 25 11.80 10.88 -0.85
CA ARG A 25 13.11 11.49 -1.16
C ARG A 25 13.08 12.26 -2.48
N ALA A 26 12.46 11.69 -3.51
CA ALA A 26 12.31 12.37 -4.80
C ALA A 26 11.43 13.61 -4.67
N GLN A 27 10.31 13.53 -3.92
CA GLN A 27 9.47 14.67 -3.64
C GLN A 27 10.25 15.79 -2.92
N ASN A 28 11.10 15.44 -1.96
CA ASN A 28 11.96 16.43 -1.29
C ASN A 28 12.91 17.15 -2.27
N CYS A 29 13.48 16.44 -3.27
CA CYS A 29 14.31 17.07 -4.30
C CYS A 29 13.52 18.10 -5.11
N LEU A 30 12.26 17.79 -5.46
CA LEU A 30 11.37 18.69 -6.18
C LEU A 30 10.99 19.90 -5.32
N THR A 31 10.60 19.67 -4.06
CA THR A 31 10.19 20.74 -3.13
C THR A 31 11.32 21.74 -2.86
N VAL A 32 12.56 21.26 -2.65
CA VAL A 32 13.75 22.13 -2.46
C VAL A 32 14.03 22.95 -3.72
N SER A 33 13.64 22.46 -4.89
CA SER A 33 13.76 23.15 -6.18
C SER A 33 12.57 24.08 -6.50
N ASN A 34 11.66 24.28 -5.54
CA ASN A 34 10.39 25.01 -5.69
C ASN A 34 9.45 24.41 -6.76
N ILE A 35 9.54 23.10 -7.01
CA ILE A 35 8.67 22.38 -7.93
C ILE A 35 7.64 21.59 -7.11
N LYS A 36 6.35 21.98 -7.24
CA LYS A 36 5.25 21.56 -6.35
C LYS A 36 4.30 20.59 -7.07
N LEU A 37 4.83 19.48 -7.57
CA LEU A 37 4.01 18.50 -8.30
C LEU A 37 2.97 17.79 -7.42
N ASP A 38 3.17 17.72 -6.13
CA ASP A 38 2.24 17.16 -5.15
C ASP A 38 0.98 18.03 -4.92
N ASP A 39 1.04 19.33 -5.21
CA ASP A 39 -0.12 20.22 -5.16
C ASP A 39 -1.08 19.99 -6.35
N VAL A 40 -0.59 19.42 -7.44
CA VAL A 40 -1.33 19.30 -8.71
C VAL A 40 -1.61 17.86 -9.13
N PHE A 41 -0.86 16.89 -8.60
CA PHE A 41 -1.04 15.46 -8.89
C PHE A 41 -1.24 14.66 -7.61
N SER A 42 -2.24 13.81 -7.59
CA SER A 42 -2.44 12.82 -6.51
C SER A 42 -1.35 11.74 -6.47
N ASP A 43 -0.75 11.43 -7.61
CA ASP A 43 0.45 10.57 -7.73
C ASP A 43 1.48 11.26 -8.63
N VAL A 44 2.48 11.87 -8.01
CA VAL A 44 3.60 12.55 -8.68
C VAL A 44 4.41 11.59 -9.55
N PHE A 45 4.40 10.30 -9.24
CA PHE A 45 5.10 9.25 -10.00
C PHE A 45 4.21 8.56 -11.04
N GLY A 46 3.00 9.07 -11.23
CA GLY A 46 2.11 8.68 -12.33
C GLY A 46 2.64 9.18 -13.68
N LYS A 47 1.91 8.85 -14.76
CA LYS A 47 2.31 9.12 -16.14
C LYS A 47 2.72 10.59 -16.38
N SER A 48 1.85 11.54 -15.99
CA SER A 48 2.10 12.98 -16.20
C SER A 48 3.25 13.52 -15.35
N GLY A 49 3.30 13.16 -14.08
CA GLY A 49 4.37 13.63 -13.19
C GLY A 49 5.74 13.05 -13.57
N SER A 50 5.80 11.78 -13.97
CA SER A 50 7.04 11.17 -14.50
C SER A 50 7.52 11.86 -15.76
N ALA A 51 6.61 12.15 -16.71
CA ALA A 51 6.96 12.85 -17.94
C ALA A 51 7.47 14.28 -17.69
N ILE A 52 6.89 14.99 -16.72
CA ILE A 52 7.39 16.31 -16.28
C ILE A 52 8.79 16.18 -15.68
N MET A 53 9.04 15.19 -14.80
CA MET A 53 10.37 14.96 -14.25
C MET A 53 11.41 14.63 -15.33
N ASP A 54 11.01 13.94 -16.40
CA ASP A 54 11.89 13.68 -17.55
C ASP A 54 12.22 14.98 -18.30
N MET A 55 11.22 15.85 -18.49
CA MET A 55 11.45 17.16 -19.12
C MET A 55 12.32 18.08 -18.27
N LEU A 56 12.17 18.07 -16.94
CA LEU A 56 13.03 18.83 -16.01
C LEU A 56 14.50 18.42 -16.13
N SER A 57 14.81 17.20 -16.55
CA SER A 57 16.19 16.77 -16.79
C SER A 57 16.81 17.44 -18.02
N VAL A 58 15.99 17.90 -18.96
CA VAL A 58 16.41 18.61 -20.18
C VAL A 58 16.29 20.12 -20.00
N CYS A 59 15.21 20.58 -19.36
CA CYS A 59 14.88 21.98 -19.11
C CYS A 59 14.72 22.24 -17.61
N PRO A 60 15.83 22.47 -16.88
CA PRO A 60 15.83 22.60 -15.41
C PRO A 60 15.03 23.79 -14.87
N ASN A 61 14.77 24.79 -15.69
CA ASN A 61 14.00 26.01 -15.32
C ASN A 61 12.48 25.82 -15.45
N GLY A 62 12.00 24.63 -15.85
CA GLY A 62 10.57 24.42 -16.11
C GLY A 62 10.03 25.15 -17.36
N ASP A 63 10.92 25.69 -18.19
CA ASP A 63 10.56 26.44 -19.43
C ASP A 63 10.19 25.48 -20.58
N PHE A 64 9.06 24.80 -20.40
CA PHE A 64 8.47 23.91 -21.41
C PHE A 64 6.94 23.93 -21.35
N ASN A 65 6.31 23.61 -22.46
CA ASN A 65 4.84 23.56 -22.54
C ASN A 65 4.30 22.27 -21.87
N VAL A 66 3.77 22.40 -20.68
CA VAL A 66 3.18 21.27 -19.91
C VAL A 66 2.00 20.63 -20.63
N ALA A 67 1.25 21.40 -21.47
CA ALA A 67 0.07 20.88 -22.15
C ALA A 67 0.40 19.76 -23.14
N SER A 68 1.62 19.75 -23.72
CA SER A 68 2.06 18.70 -24.64
C SER A 68 2.50 17.40 -23.94
N ILE A 69 2.69 17.43 -22.61
CA ILE A 69 3.32 16.35 -21.83
C ILE A 69 2.29 15.64 -20.94
N VAL A 70 1.33 16.42 -20.41
CA VAL A 70 0.35 15.93 -19.46
C VAL A 70 -0.69 15.06 -20.17
N ASP A 71 -1.02 13.93 -19.54
CA ASP A 71 -2.06 13.01 -20.05
C ASP A 71 -3.41 13.74 -20.14
N SER A 72 -4.14 13.52 -21.25
CA SER A 72 -5.44 14.14 -21.54
C SER A 72 -6.51 13.84 -20.50
N LYS A 73 -6.33 12.78 -19.69
CA LYS A 73 -7.23 12.42 -18.58
C LYS A 73 -6.94 13.20 -17.30
N CYS A 74 -5.91 14.05 -17.28
CA CYS A 74 -5.61 14.88 -16.12
C CYS A 74 -6.72 15.93 -15.94
N LYS A 75 -7.28 15.98 -14.74
CA LYS A 75 -8.37 16.92 -14.41
C LYS A 75 -7.86 18.27 -13.90
N THR A 76 -6.57 18.35 -13.54
CA THR A 76 -5.98 19.60 -13.03
C THR A 76 -5.77 20.58 -14.18
N PRO A 77 -6.17 21.84 -14.04
CA PRO A 77 -5.95 22.87 -15.06
C PRO A 77 -4.47 23.01 -15.43
N ILE A 78 -4.18 23.09 -16.72
CA ILE A 78 -2.80 23.22 -17.25
C ILE A 78 -2.07 24.43 -16.65
N SER A 79 -2.76 25.55 -16.47
CA SER A 79 -2.18 26.76 -15.84
C SER A 79 -1.66 26.52 -14.41
N LYS A 80 -2.36 25.69 -13.62
CA LYS A 80 -1.91 25.30 -12.29
C LYS A 80 -0.69 24.37 -12.35
N ILE A 81 -0.66 23.45 -13.32
CA ILE A 81 0.48 22.55 -13.49
C ILE A 81 1.69 23.36 -13.98
N GLN A 82 1.50 24.32 -14.89
CA GLN A 82 2.56 25.21 -15.34
C GLN A 82 3.15 26.02 -14.16
N ALA A 83 2.30 26.56 -13.29
CA ALA A 83 2.76 27.25 -12.09
C ALA A 83 3.47 26.33 -11.08
N ALA A 84 3.12 25.06 -11.04
CA ALA A 84 3.75 24.08 -10.14
C ALA A 84 5.16 23.67 -10.59
N VAL A 85 5.52 23.87 -11.85
CA VAL A 85 6.88 23.62 -12.39
C VAL A 85 7.72 24.90 -12.49
N ASP A 86 7.18 26.04 -12.05
CA ASP A 86 7.89 27.33 -11.98
C ASP A 86 8.90 27.34 -10.83
N GLY A 87 10.04 26.67 -11.10
CA GLY A 87 11.13 26.48 -10.15
C GLY A 87 12.43 26.21 -10.90
N PHE A 88 13.49 25.98 -10.17
CA PHE A 88 14.80 25.63 -10.75
C PHE A 88 15.40 24.42 -10.02
N ILE A 89 15.64 23.34 -10.78
CA ILE A 89 16.33 22.18 -10.26
C ILE A 89 17.82 22.23 -10.62
N CYS A 90 18.66 22.44 -9.60
CA CYS A 90 20.09 22.48 -9.82
C CYS A 90 20.66 21.10 -10.21
N PRO A 91 21.84 21.04 -10.87
CA PRO A 91 22.45 19.79 -11.34
C PRO A 91 22.60 18.72 -10.26
N GLU A 92 22.93 19.11 -9.03
CA GLU A 92 23.08 18.20 -7.89
C GLU A 92 21.74 17.56 -7.52
N GLN A 93 20.66 18.35 -7.46
CA GLN A 93 19.33 17.83 -7.16
C GLN A 93 18.80 16.97 -8.30
N MET A 94 19.09 17.33 -9.54
CA MET A 94 18.73 16.52 -10.70
C MET A 94 19.46 15.17 -10.68
N SER A 95 20.77 15.15 -10.43
CA SER A 95 21.56 13.92 -10.31
C SER A 95 21.03 13.03 -9.18
N LYS A 96 20.72 13.62 -8.03
CA LYS A 96 20.11 12.93 -6.89
C LYS A 96 18.73 12.34 -7.23
N LEU A 97 17.88 13.10 -7.90
CA LEU A 97 16.57 12.65 -8.37
C LEU A 97 16.71 11.47 -9.36
N GLY A 98 17.67 11.53 -10.27
CA GLY A 98 17.98 10.44 -11.21
C GLY A 98 18.37 9.14 -10.51
N ILE A 99 19.24 9.20 -9.49
CA ILE A 99 19.66 8.05 -8.69
C ILE A 99 18.47 7.46 -7.94
N ILE A 100 17.66 8.31 -7.30
CA ILE A 100 16.46 7.88 -6.54
C ILE A 100 15.45 7.18 -7.49
N ARG A 101 15.20 7.74 -8.66
CA ARG A 101 14.28 7.16 -9.66
C ARG A 101 14.80 5.81 -10.18
N SER A 102 16.10 5.69 -10.44
CA SER A 102 16.72 4.42 -10.84
C SER A 102 16.54 3.35 -9.75
N HIS A 103 16.81 3.69 -8.49
CA HIS A 103 16.59 2.77 -7.36
C HIS A 103 15.12 2.40 -7.21
N LEU A 104 14.19 3.35 -7.35
CA LEU A 104 12.75 3.10 -7.31
C LEU A 104 12.32 2.09 -8.38
N ASN A 105 12.83 2.21 -9.61
CA ASN A 105 12.57 1.26 -10.68
C ASN A 105 13.08 -0.15 -10.35
N SER A 106 14.30 -0.27 -9.81
CA SER A 106 14.85 -1.56 -9.37
C SER A 106 14.00 -2.20 -8.27
N VAL A 107 13.46 -1.40 -7.35
CA VAL A 107 12.53 -1.88 -6.31
C VAL A 107 11.22 -2.37 -6.91
N TYR A 108 10.68 -1.70 -7.93
CA TYR A 108 9.47 -2.15 -8.63
C TYR A 108 9.69 -3.46 -9.39
N GLU A 109 10.83 -3.61 -10.06
CA GLU A 109 11.20 -4.88 -10.73
C GLU A 109 11.34 -6.03 -9.74
N ALA A 110 12.04 -5.80 -8.63
CA ALA A 110 12.19 -6.80 -7.57
C ALA A 110 10.83 -7.19 -6.98
N ARG A 111 9.94 -6.21 -6.75
CA ARG A 111 8.58 -6.45 -6.28
C ARG A 111 7.77 -7.27 -7.29
N ALA A 112 7.85 -6.96 -8.58
CA ALA A 112 7.15 -7.72 -9.62
C ALA A 112 7.59 -9.20 -9.65
N LYS A 113 8.89 -9.48 -9.47
CA LYS A 113 9.42 -10.85 -9.36
C LYS A 113 8.86 -11.58 -8.13
N ILE A 114 8.77 -10.91 -6.99
CA ILE A 114 8.15 -11.48 -5.77
C ILE A 114 6.64 -11.72 -6.00
N ASP A 115 5.93 -10.78 -6.61
CA ASP A 115 4.50 -10.93 -6.90
C ASP A 115 4.24 -12.13 -7.84
N ALA A 116 5.08 -12.34 -8.85
CA ALA A 116 5.03 -13.50 -9.74
C ALA A 116 5.29 -14.82 -8.99
N LEU A 117 6.29 -14.85 -8.11
CA LEU A 117 6.58 -16.01 -7.27
C LEU A 117 5.39 -16.34 -6.34
N ILE A 118 4.82 -15.32 -5.68
CA ILE A 118 3.64 -15.49 -4.82
C ILE A 118 2.47 -16.08 -5.62
N SER A 119 2.22 -15.57 -6.83
CA SER A 119 1.15 -16.06 -7.70
C SER A 119 1.36 -17.53 -8.09
N SER A 120 2.57 -17.91 -8.47
CA SER A 120 2.92 -19.30 -8.80
C SER A 120 2.73 -20.25 -7.62
N LEU A 121 3.14 -19.85 -6.42
CA LEU A 121 2.95 -20.64 -5.21
C LEU A 121 1.48 -20.75 -4.81
N ALA A 122 0.68 -19.70 -5.05
CA ALA A 122 -0.74 -19.65 -4.72
C ALA A 122 -1.59 -20.62 -5.54
N GLU A 123 -1.15 -21.00 -6.76
CA GLU A 123 -1.88 -21.96 -7.61
C GLU A 123 -2.05 -23.33 -6.93
N ASN A 124 -1.10 -23.75 -6.11
CA ASN A 124 -1.20 -25.00 -5.34
C ASN A 124 -2.30 -24.97 -4.26
N PHE A 125 -2.82 -23.77 -3.95
CA PHE A 125 -3.81 -23.54 -2.90
C PHE A 125 -5.06 -22.83 -3.45
N ARG A 126 -5.31 -22.97 -4.76
CA ARG A 126 -6.39 -22.29 -5.45
C ARG A 126 -7.76 -22.47 -4.78
N PRO A 127 -8.19 -23.70 -4.37
CA PRO A 127 -9.47 -23.87 -3.71
C PRO A 127 -9.59 -23.08 -2.40
N GLN A 128 -8.51 -23.02 -1.62
CA GLN A 128 -8.50 -22.26 -0.35
C GLN A 128 -8.48 -20.75 -0.60
N VAL A 129 -7.74 -20.29 -1.62
CA VAL A 129 -7.73 -18.90 -2.05
C VAL A 129 -9.14 -18.46 -2.49
N ASP A 130 -9.81 -19.26 -3.30
CA ASP A 130 -11.16 -18.98 -3.76
C ASP A 130 -12.16 -18.94 -2.58
N LEU A 131 -12.05 -19.89 -1.64
CA LEU A 131 -12.86 -19.91 -0.43
C LEU A 131 -12.68 -18.65 0.41
N VAL A 132 -11.43 -18.23 0.67
CA VAL A 132 -11.15 -17.02 1.46
C VAL A 132 -11.58 -15.76 0.69
N SER A 133 -11.45 -15.75 -0.64
CA SER A 133 -11.88 -14.63 -1.50
C SER A 133 -13.40 -14.46 -1.55
N SER A 134 -14.18 -15.49 -1.20
CA SER A 134 -15.65 -15.40 -1.14
C SER A 134 -16.14 -14.52 0.02
N VAL A 135 -15.27 -14.24 1.00
CA VAL A 135 -15.60 -13.37 2.13
C VAL A 135 -15.66 -11.91 1.65
N PRO A 136 -16.75 -11.18 1.97
CA PRO A 136 -16.88 -9.77 1.60
C PRO A 136 -15.66 -8.93 1.98
N GLY A 137 -15.15 -8.16 1.01
CA GLY A 137 -13.99 -7.27 1.20
C GLY A 137 -12.62 -7.94 1.05
N ILE A 138 -12.57 -9.27 0.86
CA ILE A 138 -11.33 -10.00 0.60
C ILE A 138 -11.20 -10.26 -0.90
N GLN A 139 -10.20 -9.68 -1.52
CA GLN A 139 -9.82 -9.98 -2.91
C GLN A 139 -8.74 -11.07 -2.96
N THR A 140 -8.54 -11.69 -4.13
CA THR A 140 -7.57 -12.78 -4.35
C THR A 140 -6.19 -12.48 -3.78
N ALA A 141 -5.64 -11.28 -4.02
CA ALA A 141 -4.34 -10.90 -3.48
C ALA A 141 -4.31 -10.86 -1.94
N SER A 142 -5.41 -10.42 -1.31
CA SER A 142 -5.57 -10.42 0.14
C SER A 142 -5.72 -11.84 0.68
N ALA A 143 -6.49 -12.70 -0.01
CA ALA A 143 -6.66 -14.11 0.35
C ALA A 143 -5.32 -14.85 0.32
N VAL A 144 -4.53 -14.67 -0.73
CA VAL A 144 -3.18 -15.25 -0.85
C VAL A 144 -2.30 -14.81 0.32
N THR A 145 -2.31 -13.52 0.67
CA THR A 145 -1.54 -13.01 1.81
C THR A 145 -2.04 -13.60 3.14
N ILE A 146 -3.35 -13.71 3.34
CA ILE A 146 -3.93 -14.33 4.54
C ILE A 146 -3.47 -15.79 4.66
N ILE A 147 -3.62 -16.58 3.59
CA ILE A 147 -3.21 -17.99 3.57
C ILE A 147 -1.70 -18.14 3.78
N SER A 148 -0.88 -17.24 3.25
CA SER A 148 0.57 -17.27 3.46
C SER A 148 0.97 -17.03 4.92
N GLU A 149 0.18 -16.30 5.68
CA GLU A 149 0.43 -16.00 7.10
C GLU A 149 -0.13 -17.09 8.04
N ILE A 150 -1.37 -17.54 7.81
CA ILE A 150 -2.04 -18.48 8.71
C ILE A 150 -1.89 -19.95 8.29
N GLY A 151 -1.54 -20.21 7.05
CA GLY A 151 -1.54 -21.55 6.45
C GLY A 151 -2.95 -22.01 6.06
N VAL A 152 -3.06 -23.27 5.61
CA VAL A 152 -4.32 -23.91 5.23
C VAL A 152 -4.84 -24.88 6.30
N ASP A 153 -4.02 -25.26 7.24
CA ASP A 153 -4.38 -26.15 8.34
C ASP A 153 -4.98 -25.36 9.50
N MET A 154 -6.30 -25.35 9.56
CA MET A 154 -7.05 -24.63 10.60
C MET A 154 -7.09 -25.37 11.93
N SER A 155 -6.60 -26.62 12.04
CA SER A 155 -6.49 -27.34 13.31
C SER A 155 -5.55 -26.63 14.29
N VAL A 156 -4.63 -25.82 13.77
CA VAL A 156 -3.73 -24.96 14.57
C VAL A 156 -4.49 -23.93 15.41
N PHE A 157 -5.69 -23.56 14.99
CA PHE A 157 -6.54 -22.58 15.67
C PHE A 157 -7.83 -23.23 16.15
N PRO A 158 -7.90 -23.73 17.41
CA PRO A 158 -9.05 -24.45 17.92
C PRO A 158 -10.39 -23.68 17.82
N THR A 159 -10.33 -22.35 17.84
CA THR A 159 -11.51 -21.48 17.63
C THR A 159 -11.13 -20.21 16.90
N ALA A 160 -12.12 -19.51 16.33
CA ALA A 160 -11.94 -18.19 15.71
C ALA A 160 -11.33 -17.17 16.71
N LYS A 161 -11.59 -17.28 18.01
CA LYS A 161 -11.02 -16.41 19.04
C LYS A 161 -9.50 -16.57 19.14
N HIS A 162 -8.98 -17.80 18.99
CA HIS A 162 -7.55 -18.05 18.99
C HIS A 162 -6.87 -17.39 17.76
N LEU A 163 -7.47 -17.50 16.58
CA LEU A 163 -6.99 -16.83 15.39
C LEU A 163 -7.01 -15.29 15.55
N CYS A 164 -8.10 -14.73 16.07
CA CYS A 164 -8.19 -13.29 16.32
C CYS A 164 -7.14 -12.80 17.35
N SER A 165 -6.89 -13.57 18.39
CA SER A 165 -5.86 -13.27 19.40
C SER A 165 -4.47 -13.32 18.79
N TRP A 166 -4.16 -14.37 18.01
CA TRP A 166 -2.90 -14.51 17.29
C TRP A 166 -2.68 -13.38 16.30
N ALA A 167 -3.72 -12.97 15.56
CA ALA A 167 -3.68 -11.83 14.64
C ALA A 167 -3.62 -10.46 15.32
N GLY A 168 -3.66 -10.42 16.67
CA GLY A 168 -3.59 -9.17 17.43
C GLY A 168 -4.83 -8.29 17.29
N LEU A 169 -5.99 -8.86 17.00
CA LEU A 169 -7.26 -8.15 16.84
C LEU A 169 -8.08 -8.07 18.13
N VAL A 170 -7.63 -8.72 19.20
CA VAL A 170 -8.31 -8.76 20.49
C VAL A 170 -7.62 -7.79 21.46
N PRO A 171 -8.38 -7.00 22.25
CA PRO A 171 -7.82 -6.18 23.30
C PRO A 171 -7.08 -7.05 24.33
N GLN A 172 -5.93 -6.57 24.78
CA GLN A 172 -5.22 -7.23 25.88
C GLN A 172 -5.91 -6.94 27.21
N ASN A 173 -6.00 -7.96 28.07
CA ASN A 173 -6.42 -7.77 29.43
C ASN A 173 -5.18 -7.53 30.30
N ASN A 174 -4.79 -6.27 30.42
CA ASN A 174 -3.70 -5.87 31.30
C ASN A 174 -4.32 -5.34 32.61
N GLU A 175 -4.61 -6.27 33.51
CA GLU A 175 -5.20 -6.00 34.83
C GLU A 175 -4.25 -6.48 35.92
N SER A 176 -4.06 -5.68 36.95
CA SER A 176 -3.27 -6.02 38.13
C SER A 176 -3.97 -5.48 39.35
N ALA A 177 -4.19 -6.37 40.37
CA ALA A 177 -4.90 -6.06 41.61
C ALA A 177 -6.28 -5.41 41.39
N GLY A 178 -7.08 -5.95 40.42
CA GLY A 178 -8.42 -5.45 40.09
C GLY A 178 -8.45 -4.12 39.33
N LYS A 179 -7.28 -3.53 38.98
CA LYS A 179 -7.22 -2.30 38.23
C LYS A 179 -6.79 -2.55 36.77
N LYS A 180 -7.66 -2.21 35.81
CA LYS A 180 -7.34 -2.26 34.38
C LYS A 180 -6.33 -1.17 34.03
N LYS A 181 -5.13 -1.59 33.62
CA LYS A 181 -4.05 -0.67 33.21
C LYS A 181 -4.19 -0.23 31.75
N THR A 182 -4.57 -1.13 30.84
CA THR A 182 -4.75 -0.81 29.44
C THR A 182 -5.57 -1.89 28.72
N THR A 183 -6.35 -1.46 27.72
CA THR A 183 -7.09 -2.33 26.80
C THR A 183 -6.50 -2.28 25.39
N ARG A 184 -5.25 -1.82 25.24
CA ARG A 184 -4.61 -1.74 23.93
C ARG A 184 -4.50 -3.11 23.29
N ILE A 185 -4.70 -3.17 21.97
CA ILE A 185 -4.48 -4.39 21.19
C ILE A 185 -2.99 -4.75 21.18
N SER A 186 -2.69 -6.05 21.08
CA SER A 186 -1.31 -6.54 21.05
C SER A 186 -0.57 -6.06 19.79
N ARG A 187 0.77 -6.10 19.83
CA ARG A 187 1.62 -5.85 18.65
C ARG A 187 1.72 -7.08 17.72
N ALA A 188 1.06 -8.19 18.07
CA ALA A 188 0.99 -9.38 17.23
C ALA A 188 0.33 -9.08 15.88
N GLY A 189 0.56 -9.94 14.90
CA GLY A 189 -0.05 -9.85 13.58
C GLY A 189 0.39 -8.63 12.76
N ALA A 190 1.67 -8.27 12.83
CA ALA A 190 2.22 -7.07 12.19
C ALA A 190 1.86 -6.94 10.69
N TYR A 191 1.76 -8.05 9.97
CA TYR A 191 1.42 -8.08 8.54
C TYR A 191 -0.07 -8.39 8.30
N ILE A 192 -0.64 -9.35 9.01
CA ILE A 192 -2.02 -9.79 8.79
C ILE A 192 -3.06 -8.79 9.35
N LYS A 193 -2.78 -8.17 10.51
CA LYS A 193 -3.72 -7.25 11.14
C LYS A 193 -4.07 -6.03 10.27
N PRO A 194 -3.10 -5.27 9.71
CA PRO A 194 -3.42 -4.16 8.82
C PRO A 194 -4.23 -4.60 7.59
N LEU A 195 -3.90 -5.77 7.04
CA LEU A 195 -4.61 -6.33 5.90
C LEU A 195 -6.07 -6.65 6.24
N LEU A 196 -6.31 -7.36 7.34
CA LEU A 196 -7.68 -7.69 7.78
C LEU A 196 -8.50 -6.44 8.08
N VAL A 197 -7.91 -5.41 8.67
CA VAL A 197 -8.58 -4.12 8.89
C VAL A 197 -8.96 -3.47 7.55
N GLN A 198 -8.07 -3.48 6.54
CA GLN A 198 -8.39 -2.97 5.20
C GLN A 198 -9.51 -3.76 4.53
N CYS A 199 -9.50 -5.10 4.64
CA CYS A 199 -10.56 -5.96 4.12
C CYS A 199 -11.91 -5.65 4.80
N ALA A 200 -11.93 -5.50 6.12
CA ALA A 200 -13.12 -5.12 6.86
C ALA A 200 -13.67 -3.75 6.43
N TRP A 201 -12.81 -2.75 6.23
CA TRP A 201 -13.22 -1.45 5.70
C TRP A 201 -13.77 -1.54 4.28
N ALA A 202 -13.17 -2.36 3.42
CA ALA A 202 -13.67 -2.58 2.06
C ALA A 202 -15.07 -3.22 2.08
N ALA A 203 -15.29 -4.22 2.96
CA ALA A 203 -16.59 -4.85 3.14
C ALA A 203 -17.66 -3.85 3.62
N VAL A 204 -17.34 -3.01 4.63
CA VAL A 204 -18.25 -1.99 5.14
C VAL A 204 -18.60 -0.94 4.07
N LYS A 205 -17.63 -0.51 3.26
CA LYS A 205 -17.86 0.43 2.15
C LYS A 205 -18.75 -0.15 1.05
N SER A 206 -18.80 -1.48 0.91
CA SER A 206 -19.65 -2.18 -0.06
C SER A 206 -21.10 -2.33 0.39
N LYS A 207 -21.67 -1.31 1.02
CA LYS A 207 -23.02 -1.28 1.61
C LYS A 207 -24.12 -1.88 0.69
N ASN A 208 -24.07 -1.56 -0.60
CA ASN A 208 -25.09 -2.01 -1.55
C ASN A 208 -24.99 -3.50 -1.88
N LYS A 209 -23.78 -4.10 -1.78
CA LYS A 209 -23.54 -5.52 -2.06
C LYS A 209 -23.65 -6.38 -0.80
N HIS A 210 -23.28 -5.84 0.36
CA HIS A 210 -23.21 -6.54 1.64
C HIS A 210 -23.82 -5.69 2.76
N PRO A 211 -25.15 -5.45 2.72
CA PRO A 211 -25.84 -4.60 3.71
C PRO A 211 -25.75 -5.18 5.12
N GLU A 212 -25.66 -6.48 5.29
CA GLU A 212 -25.54 -7.17 6.57
C GLU A 212 -24.25 -6.78 7.30
N VAL A 213 -23.12 -6.69 6.60
CA VAL A 213 -21.81 -6.27 7.16
C VAL A 213 -21.87 -4.81 7.60
N TYR A 214 -22.44 -3.95 6.75
CA TYR A 214 -22.62 -2.54 7.05
C TYR A 214 -23.54 -2.32 8.26
N ASN A 215 -24.65 -3.01 8.33
CA ASN A 215 -25.62 -2.90 9.43
C ASN A 215 -25.00 -3.33 10.78
N ARG A 216 -24.26 -4.44 10.77
CA ARG A 216 -23.54 -4.91 11.95
C ARG A 216 -22.49 -3.88 12.40
N TYR A 217 -21.70 -3.33 11.47
CA TYR A 217 -20.72 -2.28 11.80
C TYR A 217 -21.41 -1.04 12.39
N SER A 218 -22.53 -0.60 11.80
CA SER A 218 -23.27 0.58 12.26
C SER A 218 -23.89 0.39 13.62
N ALA A 219 -24.33 -0.85 13.96
CA ALA A 219 -24.84 -1.20 15.28
C ALA A 219 -23.73 -1.19 16.36
N LEU A 220 -22.51 -1.61 16.01
CA LEU A 220 -21.37 -1.59 16.93
C LEU A 220 -20.77 -0.20 17.18
N LYS A 221 -21.05 0.76 16.30
CA LYS A 221 -20.55 2.13 16.40
C LYS A 221 -21.42 3.03 17.30
N LYS A 222 -22.66 2.61 17.60
CA LYS A 222 -23.55 3.29 18.55
C LYS A 222 -23.16 2.97 19.99
#